data_6bec93409c1c3841118b6117140bcb7b
#
_entry.id   6bec93409c1c3841118b6117140bcb7b
#
_cell.length_a   1.000
_cell.length_b   1.000
_cell.length_c   1.000
_cell.angle_alpha   90.00
_cell.angle_beta   90.00
_cell.angle_gamma   90.00
#
_symmetry.space_group_name_H-M   'P 1'
#
loop_
_entity.id
_entity.type
_entity.pdbx_description
1 polymer ?
#
loop_
_entity_poly.entity_id
_entity_poly.type
_entity_poly.pdbx_seq_one_letter_code
_entity_poly.pdbx_strand_id
1 'polypeptide(L)'
;MADAAGHSILLTGASGRVGRMLCACWTDAVPGLALVPQYRGTGPPGAVQWDPLEGPGPLLAHVAEAGRPLAIVALAGVTPGPGRDLRLNRTLADATLDAAVRAGVRRVLLASSSAVYGAGDGTPFAEEAARVPVNAYGAAKQEMEAACAPWRARGLDICALRIGNVAGADALLLNVARAGPGAAVVIDQFADGGGPVRSYIGPVTLAAVLATLCRHPGPLPGALNIASPEPVAMMALAGAAGAPIETRPAPQEAHQRITLDCGRLAGLHRFAPGDSAAAEMVRQWRATADGA
;
A
#
# COMPACT_ATOMS: atom_id res chain seq x y z
N MET A 1 1.19 29.19 21.51
CA MET A 1 0.73 27.87 21.04
C MET A 1 1.74 27.38 20.02
N ALA A 2 2.54 26.35 20.35
CA ALA A 2 3.52 25.80 19.42
C ALA A 2 2.78 25.24 18.19
N ASP A 3 3.34 25.53 17.02
CA ASP A 3 2.84 25.14 15.70
C ASP A 3 2.65 23.62 15.64
N ALA A 4 1.40 23.15 15.75
CA ALA A 4 1.05 21.73 15.62
C ALA A 4 1.12 21.24 14.15
N ALA A 5 1.46 22.14 13.23
CA ALA A 5 1.64 21.82 11.83
C ALA A 5 2.83 20.85 11.64
N GLY A 6 2.57 19.71 10.99
CA GLY A 6 3.62 18.76 10.64
C GLY A 6 3.85 17.58 11.61
N HIS A 7 3.04 17.43 12.65
CA HIS A 7 3.14 16.30 13.58
C HIS A 7 2.13 15.18 13.28
N SER A 8 1.35 15.30 12.23
CA SER A 8 0.37 14.29 11.81
C SER A 8 0.42 14.04 10.31
N ILE A 9 -0.10 12.90 9.90
CA ILE A 9 -0.45 12.57 8.52
C ILE A 9 -1.92 12.18 8.44
N LEU A 10 -2.57 12.48 7.31
CA LEU A 10 -3.92 12.02 7.05
C LEU A 10 -3.85 10.71 6.24
N LEU A 11 -4.54 9.67 6.71
CA LEU A 11 -4.66 8.39 6.01
C LEU A 11 -6.07 8.25 5.43
N THR A 12 -6.24 8.36 4.11
CA THR A 12 -7.53 8.03 3.49
C THR A 12 -7.66 6.53 3.27
N GLY A 13 -8.90 6.02 3.32
CA GLY A 13 -9.14 4.58 3.18
C GLY A 13 -8.75 3.77 4.43
N ALA A 14 -8.82 4.36 5.60
CA ALA A 14 -8.50 3.72 6.87
C ALA A 14 -9.35 2.47 7.15
N SER A 15 -10.59 2.41 6.66
CA SER A 15 -11.47 1.24 6.75
C SER A 15 -11.09 0.08 5.81
N GLY A 16 -10.18 0.29 4.86
CA GLY A 16 -9.66 -0.76 3.98
C GLY A 16 -8.73 -1.73 4.71
N ARG A 17 -8.41 -2.88 4.09
CA ARG A 17 -7.54 -3.91 4.69
C ARG A 17 -6.18 -3.35 5.14
N VAL A 18 -5.45 -2.71 4.24
CA VAL A 18 -4.15 -2.10 4.56
C VAL A 18 -4.33 -0.94 5.54
N GLY A 19 -5.38 -0.12 5.35
CA GLY A 19 -5.68 1.01 6.25
C GLY A 19 -5.87 0.58 7.71
N ARG A 20 -6.67 -0.49 7.95
CA ARG A 20 -6.86 -1.04 9.31
C ARG A 20 -5.54 -1.53 9.93
N MET A 21 -4.72 -2.27 9.16
CA MET A 21 -3.42 -2.73 9.62
C MET A 21 -2.51 -1.56 10.03
N LEU A 22 -2.46 -0.50 9.21
CA LEU A 22 -1.68 0.69 9.53
C LEU A 22 -2.23 1.39 10.78
N CYS A 23 -3.56 1.54 10.91
CA CYS A 23 -4.15 2.11 12.12
C CYS A 23 -3.80 1.30 13.38
N ALA A 24 -3.78 -0.03 13.29
CA ALA A 24 -3.48 -0.91 14.42
C ALA A 24 -2.01 -0.82 14.87
N CYS A 25 -1.05 -0.66 13.94
CA CYS A 25 0.37 -0.68 14.29
C CYS A 25 1.04 0.70 14.31
N TRP A 26 0.38 1.76 13.88
CA TRP A 26 1.04 3.04 13.61
C TRP A 26 1.73 3.64 14.83
N THR A 27 1.05 3.71 15.96
CA THR A 27 1.58 4.36 17.17
C THR A 27 2.89 3.72 17.63
N ASP A 28 2.97 2.39 17.58
CA ASP A 28 4.15 1.63 18.01
C ASP A 28 5.25 1.65 16.93
N ALA A 29 4.85 1.56 15.65
CA ALA A 29 5.78 1.53 14.52
C ALA A 29 6.39 2.90 14.20
N VAL A 30 5.66 3.99 14.50
CA VAL A 30 6.02 5.36 14.08
C VAL A 30 5.85 6.33 15.26
N PRO A 31 6.68 6.27 16.28
CA PRO A 31 6.59 7.20 17.40
C PRO A 31 6.81 8.65 16.94
N GLY A 32 6.05 9.58 17.54
CA GLY A 32 6.18 11.01 17.29
C GLY A 32 5.62 11.52 15.94
N LEU A 33 4.81 10.71 15.25
CA LEU A 33 4.02 11.13 14.08
C LEU A 33 2.60 10.59 14.22
N ALA A 34 1.63 11.45 14.47
CA ALA A 34 0.25 11.03 14.63
C ALA A 34 -0.37 10.59 13.30
N LEU A 35 -1.17 9.54 13.34
CA LEU A 35 -2.01 9.12 12.21
C LEU A 35 -3.43 9.63 12.43
N VAL A 36 -3.94 10.42 11.49
CA VAL A 36 -5.34 10.86 11.45
C VAL A 36 -6.07 10.01 10.42
N PRO A 37 -6.85 9.02 10.84
CA PRO A 37 -7.54 8.14 9.91
C PRO A 37 -8.80 8.81 9.35
N GLN A 38 -9.06 8.63 8.07
CA GLN A 38 -10.28 9.08 7.40
C GLN A 38 -11.26 7.94 7.19
N TYR A 39 -12.53 8.19 7.47
CA TYR A 39 -13.67 7.29 7.21
C TYR A 39 -14.76 8.03 6.45
N ARG A 40 -15.48 7.35 5.56
CA ARG A 40 -16.67 7.93 4.91
C ARG A 40 -17.86 8.05 5.86
N GLY A 41 -18.06 7.04 6.69
CA GLY A 41 -19.05 7.05 7.77
C GLY A 41 -18.41 7.41 9.11
N THR A 42 -19.09 7.07 10.20
CA THR A 42 -18.59 7.26 11.56
C THR A 42 -17.32 6.45 11.78
N GLY A 43 -16.27 7.11 12.22
CA GLY A 43 -14.99 6.52 12.57
C GLY A 43 -14.75 6.53 14.08
N PRO A 44 -13.60 6.01 14.55
CA PRO A 44 -13.18 6.11 15.94
C PRO A 44 -12.92 7.59 16.33
N PRO A 45 -12.83 7.90 17.64
CA PRO A 45 -12.46 9.24 18.10
C PRO A 45 -11.15 9.74 17.44
N GLY A 46 -11.15 11.00 17.01
CA GLY A 46 -10.01 11.60 16.31
C GLY A 46 -9.94 11.30 14.79
N ALA A 47 -10.87 10.51 14.25
CA ALA A 47 -10.96 10.29 12.81
C ALA A 47 -11.63 11.47 12.10
N VAL A 48 -11.23 11.72 10.85
CA VAL A 48 -11.92 12.65 9.95
C VAL A 48 -13.02 11.90 9.20
N GLN A 49 -14.27 12.29 9.43
CA GLN A 49 -15.38 11.80 8.63
C GLN A 49 -15.42 12.59 7.31
N TRP A 50 -15.06 11.95 6.22
CA TRP A 50 -14.94 12.60 4.93
C TRP A 50 -15.11 11.60 3.77
N ASP A 51 -16.00 11.90 2.83
CA ASP A 51 -15.98 11.28 1.52
C ASP A 51 -15.29 12.25 0.53
N PRO A 52 -14.13 11.89 -0.04
CA PRO A 52 -13.46 12.76 -1.01
C PRO A 52 -14.34 13.14 -2.20
N LEU A 53 -15.30 12.29 -2.58
CA LEU A 53 -16.21 12.55 -3.71
C LEU A 53 -17.28 13.62 -3.41
N GLU A 54 -17.52 13.91 -2.15
CA GLU A 54 -18.46 14.97 -1.70
C GLU A 54 -17.79 16.34 -1.52
N GLY A 55 -16.50 16.44 -1.86
CA GLY A 55 -15.73 17.67 -1.84
C GLY A 55 -14.82 17.83 -0.62
N PRO A 56 -14.00 18.89 -0.56
CA PRO A 56 -12.91 19.05 0.41
C PRO A 56 -13.34 19.56 1.78
N GLY A 57 -14.61 19.95 1.97
CA GLY A 57 -15.11 20.64 3.16
C GLY A 57 -14.64 20.03 4.49
N PRO A 58 -14.87 18.74 4.75
CA PRO A 58 -14.46 18.11 6.02
C PRO A 58 -12.94 18.15 6.26
N LEU A 59 -12.12 17.98 5.22
CA LEU A 59 -10.67 18.13 5.34
C LEU A 59 -10.27 19.57 5.68
N LEU A 60 -10.89 20.55 5.04
CA LEU A 60 -10.62 21.96 5.32
C LEU A 60 -11.00 22.34 6.76
N ALA A 61 -12.13 21.84 7.26
CA ALA A 61 -12.54 22.02 8.65
C ALA A 61 -11.53 21.41 9.62
N HIS A 62 -11.10 20.17 9.36
CA HIS A 62 -10.07 19.50 10.16
C HIS A 62 -8.76 20.31 10.19
N VAL A 63 -8.30 20.80 9.03
CA VAL A 63 -7.08 21.61 8.96
C VAL A 63 -7.21 22.93 9.73
N ALA A 64 -8.38 23.56 9.71
CA ALA A 64 -8.62 24.78 10.46
C ALA A 64 -8.60 24.53 11.99
N GLU A 65 -9.07 23.38 12.45
CA GLU A 65 -9.18 23.03 13.87
C GLU A 65 -7.87 22.42 14.43
N ALA A 66 -7.32 21.41 13.73
CA ALA A 66 -6.22 20.59 14.23
C ALA A 66 -4.86 20.93 13.60
N GLY A 67 -4.81 21.82 12.61
CA GLY A 67 -3.62 22.15 11.85
C GLY A 67 -3.43 21.27 10.62
N ARG A 68 -2.51 21.70 9.77
CA ARG A 68 -2.24 21.04 8.49
C ARG A 68 -1.38 19.78 8.67
N PRO A 69 -1.82 18.60 8.18
CA PRO A 69 -0.98 17.41 8.21
C PRO A 69 0.26 17.57 7.31
N LEU A 70 1.33 16.88 7.67
CA LEU A 70 2.59 16.84 6.92
C LEU A 70 2.39 16.29 5.51
N ALA A 71 1.55 15.28 5.38
CA ALA A 71 1.25 14.60 4.14
C ALA A 71 -0.14 13.93 4.18
N ILE A 72 -0.66 13.59 3.00
CA ILE A 72 -1.79 12.67 2.84
C ILE A 72 -1.26 11.34 2.31
N VAL A 73 -1.54 10.25 3.01
CA VAL A 73 -1.37 8.88 2.53
C VAL A 73 -2.72 8.42 1.96
N ALA A 74 -2.83 8.43 0.65
CA ALA A 74 -4.08 8.19 -0.05
C ALA A 74 -4.20 6.69 -0.41
N LEU A 75 -4.77 5.88 0.51
CA LEU A 75 -5.07 4.46 0.29
C LEU A 75 -6.50 4.22 -0.20
N ALA A 76 -7.38 5.22 -0.15
CA ALA A 76 -8.73 5.10 -0.66
C ALA A 76 -8.72 4.69 -2.14
N GLY A 77 -9.37 3.58 -2.46
CA GLY A 77 -9.40 3.04 -3.80
C GLY A 77 -10.29 1.80 -3.89
N VAL A 78 -10.49 1.32 -5.12
CA VAL A 78 -11.32 0.17 -5.42
C VAL A 78 -10.43 -0.99 -5.89
N THR A 79 -10.53 -2.13 -5.21
CA THR A 79 -9.90 -3.39 -5.61
C THR A 79 -10.88 -4.25 -6.41
N PRO A 80 -10.38 -5.19 -7.25
CA PRO A 80 -11.25 -6.08 -8.02
C PRO A 80 -12.28 -6.81 -7.17
N GLY A 81 -13.47 -7.00 -7.72
CA GLY A 81 -14.56 -7.73 -7.11
C GLY A 81 -15.86 -7.57 -7.90
N PRO A 82 -16.88 -8.41 -7.65
CA PRO A 82 -18.17 -8.27 -8.30
C PRO A 82 -18.78 -6.89 -8.10
N GLY A 83 -19.27 -6.25 -9.17
CA GLY A 83 -19.92 -4.93 -9.12
C GLY A 83 -19.00 -3.75 -8.76
N ARG A 84 -17.69 -3.93 -8.74
CA ARG A 84 -16.73 -2.89 -8.41
C ARG A 84 -16.34 -2.07 -9.65
N ASP A 85 -16.59 -0.75 -9.60
CA ASP A 85 -16.15 0.17 -10.65
C ASP A 85 -14.70 0.63 -10.40
N LEU A 86 -13.75 0.08 -11.15
CA LEU A 86 -12.34 0.38 -11.00
C LEU A 86 -11.97 1.80 -11.46
N ARG A 87 -12.81 2.47 -12.27
CA ARG A 87 -12.60 3.87 -12.70
C ARG A 87 -12.62 4.84 -11.52
N LEU A 88 -13.30 4.46 -10.42
CA LEU A 88 -13.30 5.24 -9.18
C LEU A 88 -11.91 5.41 -8.57
N ASN A 89 -10.92 4.59 -8.92
CA ASN A 89 -9.54 4.82 -8.47
C ASN A 89 -9.02 6.19 -8.93
N ARG A 90 -9.26 6.56 -10.19
CA ARG A 90 -8.89 7.87 -10.73
C ARG A 90 -9.71 8.98 -10.08
N THR A 91 -11.02 8.84 -10.01
CA THR A 91 -11.92 9.87 -9.46
C THR A 91 -11.59 10.18 -7.99
N LEU A 92 -11.34 9.14 -7.18
CA LEU A 92 -10.94 9.30 -5.77
C LEU A 92 -9.56 9.98 -5.64
N ALA A 93 -8.62 9.64 -6.53
CA ALA A 93 -7.32 10.28 -6.56
C ALA A 93 -7.46 11.78 -6.91
N ASP A 94 -8.17 12.13 -7.99
CA ASP A 94 -8.39 13.51 -8.40
C ASP A 94 -9.08 14.33 -7.29
N ALA A 95 -10.11 13.78 -6.65
CA ALA A 95 -10.80 14.43 -5.53
C ALA A 95 -9.88 14.66 -4.32
N THR A 96 -9.04 13.65 -3.99
CA THR A 96 -8.07 13.76 -2.88
C THR A 96 -6.99 14.82 -3.19
N LEU A 97 -6.51 14.87 -4.44
CA LEU A 97 -5.51 15.83 -4.89
C LEU A 97 -6.06 17.27 -4.92
N ASP A 98 -7.32 17.47 -5.36
CA ASP A 98 -7.97 18.78 -5.26
C ASP A 98 -8.09 19.22 -3.80
N ALA A 99 -8.53 18.33 -2.93
CA ALA A 99 -8.63 18.62 -1.51
C ALA A 99 -7.26 18.96 -0.89
N ALA A 100 -6.20 18.26 -1.28
CA ALA A 100 -4.83 18.53 -0.84
C ALA A 100 -4.37 19.94 -1.25
N VAL A 101 -4.62 20.36 -2.49
CA VAL A 101 -4.31 21.72 -2.96
C VAL A 101 -5.05 22.77 -2.12
N ARG A 102 -6.36 22.59 -1.92
CA ARG A 102 -7.19 23.53 -1.15
C ARG A 102 -6.81 23.60 0.33
N ALA A 103 -6.40 22.46 0.90
CA ALA A 103 -5.94 22.36 2.28
C ALA A 103 -4.47 22.82 2.47
N GLY A 104 -3.77 23.14 1.39
CA GLY A 104 -2.35 23.51 1.42
C GLY A 104 -1.41 22.34 1.77
N VAL A 105 -1.87 21.09 1.70
CA VAL A 105 -1.04 19.89 1.93
C VAL A 105 -0.31 19.55 0.64
N ARG A 106 1.00 19.77 0.63
CA ARG A 106 1.79 19.63 -0.61
C ARG A 106 2.12 18.19 -0.95
N ARG A 107 2.38 17.33 0.05
CA ARG A 107 2.83 15.95 -0.17
C ARG A 107 1.66 14.98 -0.15
N VAL A 108 1.55 14.19 -1.23
CA VAL A 108 0.55 13.12 -1.34
C VAL A 108 1.23 11.82 -1.78
N LEU A 109 1.16 10.80 -0.92
CA LEU A 109 1.56 9.44 -1.23
C LEU A 109 0.32 8.70 -1.73
N LEU A 110 0.28 8.42 -3.04
CA LEU A 110 -0.91 7.87 -3.70
C LEU A 110 -0.75 6.37 -3.94
N ALA A 111 -1.61 5.55 -3.35
CA ALA A 111 -1.53 4.10 -3.50
C ALA A 111 -1.79 3.64 -4.94
N SER A 112 -0.72 3.25 -5.61
CA SER A 112 -0.71 2.52 -6.86
C SER A 112 -0.45 1.03 -6.59
N SER A 113 -0.07 0.26 -7.58
CA SER A 113 0.14 -1.18 -7.47
C SER A 113 1.21 -1.65 -8.44
N SER A 114 1.96 -2.70 -8.07
CA SER A 114 2.82 -3.44 -9.00
C SER A 114 2.08 -4.01 -10.21
N ALA A 115 0.75 -4.15 -10.14
CA ALA A 115 -0.09 -4.60 -11.25
C ALA A 115 0.00 -3.70 -12.50
N VAL A 116 0.51 -2.48 -12.39
CA VAL A 116 0.75 -1.60 -13.56
C VAL A 116 1.81 -2.14 -14.51
N TYR A 117 2.74 -2.99 -14.03
CA TYR A 117 3.80 -3.56 -14.86
C TYR A 117 3.35 -4.77 -15.68
N GLY A 118 2.36 -5.51 -15.21
CA GLY A 118 1.93 -6.75 -15.82
C GLY A 118 2.71 -7.97 -15.33
N ALA A 119 2.96 -8.93 -16.24
CA ALA A 119 3.53 -10.23 -15.91
C ALA A 119 5.07 -10.25 -15.95
N GLY A 120 5.68 -9.60 -16.95
CA GLY A 120 7.13 -9.56 -17.15
C GLY A 120 7.75 -10.92 -17.54
N ASP A 121 9.06 -10.94 -17.61
CA ASP A 121 9.90 -12.09 -17.98
C ASP A 121 10.64 -12.73 -16.78
N GLY A 122 10.30 -12.29 -15.56
CA GLY A 122 10.96 -12.72 -14.33
C GLY A 122 12.05 -11.75 -13.83
N THR A 123 12.49 -10.80 -14.66
CA THR A 123 13.36 -9.70 -14.23
C THR A 123 12.62 -8.77 -13.26
N PRO A 124 13.23 -8.33 -12.14
CA PRO A 124 12.60 -7.38 -11.25
C PRO A 124 12.26 -6.05 -11.97
N PHE A 125 11.04 -5.58 -11.81
CA PHE A 125 10.60 -4.32 -12.42
C PHE A 125 11.20 -3.13 -11.69
N ALA A 126 12.01 -2.33 -12.39
CA ALA A 126 12.40 -0.99 -11.96
C ALA A 126 11.24 0.01 -12.21
N GLU A 127 11.30 1.21 -11.61
CA GLU A 127 10.24 2.21 -11.78
C GLU A 127 10.11 2.74 -13.22
N GLU A 128 11.17 2.65 -13.99
CA GLU A 128 11.23 3.01 -15.43
C GLU A 128 10.71 1.92 -16.36
N ALA A 129 10.49 0.70 -15.85
CA ALA A 129 10.00 -0.41 -16.68
C ALA A 129 8.68 -0.05 -17.34
N ALA A 130 8.48 -0.58 -18.55
CA ALA A 130 7.24 -0.40 -19.28
C ALA A 130 6.04 -0.87 -18.45
N ARG A 131 4.98 -0.08 -18.45
CA ARG A 131 3.72 -0.40 -17.78
C ARG A 131 2.78 -1.05 -18.77
N VAL A 132 2.66 -2.36 -18.72
CA VAL A 132 1.84 -3.19 -19.61
C VAL A 132 0.90 -4.06 -18.76
N PRO A 133 -0.12 -3.43 -18.13
CA PRO A 133 -1.02 -4.15 -17.23
C PRO A 133 -1.80 -5.25 -17.97
N VAL A 134 -1.87 -6.44 -17.37
CA VAL A 134 -2.57 -7.60 -17.92
C VAL A 134 -4.01 -7.75 -17.41
N ASN A 135 -4.47 -6.81 -16.59
CA ASN A 135 -5.82 -6.83 -16.04
C ASN A 135 -6.37 -5.41 -15.85
N ALA A 136 -7.70 -5.31 -15.71
CA ALA A 136 -8.41 -4.04 -15.56
C ALA A 136 -7.98 -3.22 -14.33
N TYR A 137 -7.54 -3.88 -13.25
CA TYR A 137 -7.07 -3.18 -12.05
C TYR A 137 -5.74 -2.47 -12.31
N GLY A 138 -4.77 -3.16 -12.91
CA GLY A 138 -3.50 -2.55 -13.31
C GLY A 138 -3.69 -1.39 -14.27
N ALA A 139 -4.59 -1.54 -15.27
CA ALA A 139 -4.94 -0.47 -16.20
C ALA A 139 -5.53 0.75 -15.47
N ALA A 140 -6.47 0.54 -14.55
CA ALA A 140 -7.07 1.63 -13.77
C ALA A 140 -6.04 2.36 -12.88
N LYS A 141 -5.07 1.63 -12.31
CA LYS A 141 -3.97 2.23 -11.54
C LYS A 141 -2.99 3.00 -12.44
N GLN A 142 -2.72 2.51 -13.64
CA GLN A 142 -1.90 3.21 -14.63
C GLN A 142 -2.58 4.53 -15.07
N GLU A 143 -3.88 4.52 -15.33
CA GLU A 143 -4.65 5.74 -15.64
C GLU A 143 -4.63 6.75 -14.50
N MET A 144 -4.77 6.27 -13.26
CA MET A 144 -4.66 7.10 -12.06
C MET A 144 -3.28 7.75 -11.94
N GLU A 145 -2.18 7.01 -12.18
CA GLU A 145 -0.83 7.59 -12.18
C GLU A 145 -0.65 8.66 -13.27
N ALA A 146 -1.18 8.41 -14.47
CA ALA A 146 -1.12 9.37 -15.59
C ALA A 146 -1.86 10.68 -15.27
N ALA A 147 -2.97 10.60 -14.54
CA ALA A 147 -3.76 11.75 -14.13
C ALA A 147 -3.06 12.66 -13.09
N CYS A 148 -1.92 12.27 -12.54
CA CYS A 148 -1.19 13.08 -11.55
C CYS A 148 -0.42 14.26 -12.16
N ALA A 149 -0.13 14.27 -13.47
CA ALA A 149 0.72 15.28 -14.08
C ALA A 149 0.18 16.73 -13.93
N PRO A 150 -1.11 17.03 -14.17
CA PRO A 150 -1.66 18.38 -13.95
C PRO A 150 -1.58 18.83 -12.49
N TRP A 151 -1.69 17.91 -11.54
CA TRP A 151 -1.62 18.21 -10.12
C TRP A 151 -0.19 18.53 -9.66
N ARG A 152 0.81 17.84 -10.20
CA ARG A 152 2.22 18.20 -10.00
C ARG A 152 2.53 19.59 -10.53
N ALA A 153 1.98 19.96 -11.67
CA ALA A 153 2.11 21.31 -12.25
C ALA A 153 1.50 22.40 -11.33
N ARG A 154 0.53 22.04 -10.47
CA ARG A 154 -0.04 22.90 -9.43
C ARG A 154 0.76 22.92 -8.12
N GLY A 155 1.94 22.30 -8.10
CA GLY A 155 2.87 22.34 -6.96
C GLY A 155 2.71 21.21 -5.95
N LEU A 156 1.93 20.17 -6.23
CA LEU A 156 1.87 18.98 -5.38
C LEU A 156 3.10 18.09 -5.60
N ASP A 157 3.67 17.62 -4.49
CA ASP A 157 4.67 16.57 -4.44
C ASP A 157 3.95 15.21 -4.34
N ILE A 158 3.69 14.58 -5.49
CA ILE A 158 2.92 13.34 -5.59
C ILE A 158 3.85 12.19 -5.91
N CYS A 159 3.90 11.21 -5.01
CA CYS A 159 4.55 9.93 -5.24
C CYS A 159 3.51 8.82 -5.39
N ALA A 160 3.48 8.17 -6.55
CA ALA A 160 2.67 6.96 -6.78
C ALA A 160 3.40 5.76 -6.16
N LEU A 161 2.81 5.16 -5.14
CA LEU A 161 3.36 3.99 -4.46
C LEU A 161 2.94 2.73 -5.21
N ARG A 162 3.81 2.15 -6.02
CA ARG A 162 3.60 0.87 -6.70
C ARG A 162 3.82 -0.27 -5.72
N ILE A 163 2.81 -0.48 -4.88
CA ILE A 163 2.89 -1.44 -3.79
C ILE A 163 2.84 -2.85 -4.36
N GLY A 164 3.78 -3.70 -3.91
CA GLY A 164 3.75 -5.14 -4.12
C GLY A 164 2.64 -5.79 -3.29
N ASN A 165 2.92 -6.91 -2.65
CA ASN A 165 1.97 -7.54 -1.73
C ASN A 165 2.20 -7.04 -0.30
N VAL A 166 1.13 -6.65 0.39
CA VAL A 166 1.18 -6.40 1.83
C VAL A 166 0.78 -7.68 2.55
N ALA A 167 1.67 -8.22 3.36
CA ALA A 167 1.43 -9.46 4.10
C ALA A 167 0.17 -9.35 4.97
N GLY A 168 -0.77 -10.28 4.77
CA GLY A 168 -2.08 -10.29 5.42
C GLY A 168 -3.18 -9.51 4.70
N ALA A 169 -2.85 -8.63 3.74
CA ALA A 169 -3.82 -8.03 2.83
C ALA A 169 -3.83 -8.70 1.45
N ASP A 170 -2.88 -9.56 1.17
CA ASP A 170 -2.71 -10.34 -0.05
C ASP A 170 -3.61 -11.58 -0.09
N ALA A 171 -3.79 -12.15 -1.29
CA ALA A 171 -4.69 -13.29 -1.48
C ALA A 171 -4.22 -14.55 -0.73
N LEU A 172 -2.90 -14.82 -0.62
CA LEU A 172 -2.39 -16.02 0.03
C LEU A 172 -2.74 -16.04 1.51
N LEU A 173 -2.31 -15.02 2.25
CA LEU A 173 -2.54 -14.96 3.70
C LEU A 173 -4.02 -14.75 4.04
N LEU A 174 -4.79 -14.09 3.18
CA LEU A 174 -6.25 -14.05 3.32
C LEU A 174 -6.88 -15.43 3.15
N ASN A 175 -6.38 -16.26 2.25
CA ASN A 175 -6.85 -17.62 2.10
C ASN A 175 -6.45 -18.48 3.30
N VAL A 176 -5.23 -18.34 3.81
CA VAL A 176 -4.80 -18.99 5.07
C VAL A 176 -5.74 -18.61 6.22
N ALA A 177 -6.05 -17.32 6.39
CA ALA A 177 -6.94 -16.87 7.45
C ALA A 177 -8.38 -17.42 7.31
N ARG A 178 -8.91 -17.48 6.09
CA ARG A 178 -10.26 -18.01 5.82
C ARG A 178 -10.35 -19.52 5.98
N ALA A 179 -9.31 -20.24 5.59
CA ALA A 179 -9.27 -21.69 5.70
C ALA A 179 -9.24 -22.15 7.17
N GLY A 180 -8.69 -21.32 8.06
CA GLY A 180 -8.59 -21.62 9.48
C GLY A 180 -7.39 -22.50 9.85
N PRO A 181 -7.20 -22.75 11.16
CA PRO A 181 -6.08 -23.54 11.66
C PRO A 181 -6.05 -24.96 11.08
N GLY A 182 -4.88 -25.37 10.58
CA GLY A 182 -4.65 -26.73 10.06
C GLY A 182 -5.23 -27.03 8.68
N ALA A 183 -5.94 -26.10 8.07
CA ALA A 183 -6.42 -26.27 6.70
C ALA A 183 -5.31 -25.97 5.68
N ALA A 184 -5.21 -26.81 4.64
CA ALA A 184 -4.22 -26.64 3.60
C ALA A 184 -4.55 -25.49 2.65
N VAL A 185 -3.50 -24.84 2.14
CA VAL A 185 -3.60 -23.91 1.02
C VAL A 185 -2.98 -24.50 -0.22
N VAL A 186 -3.63 -24.31 -1.37
CA VAL A 186 -3.12 -24.81 -2.65
C VAL A 186 -2.22 -23.76 -3.28
N ILE A 187 -0.99 -24.15 -3.63
CA ILE A 187 0.00 -23.27 -4.26
C ILE A 187 0.46 -23.92 -5.56
N ASP A 188 0.53 -23.13 -6.65
CA ASP A 188 1.06 -23.60 -7.93
C ASP A 188 2.53 -23.97 -7.79
N GLN A 189 2.92 -25.12 -8.34
CA GLN A 189 4.29 -25.62 -8.37
C GLN A 189 4.82 -25.63 -9.80
N PHE A 190 5.95 -24.99 -10.00
CA PHE A 190 6.64 -24.90 -11.27
C PHE A 190 7.57 -26.12 -11.48
N ALA A 191 8.11 -26.28 -12.71
CA ALA A 191 8.91 -27.43 -13.08
C ALA A 191 10.19 -27.62 -12.26
N ASP A 192 10.71 -26.56 -11.66
CA ASP A 192 11.86 -26.59 -10.75
C ASP A 192 11.51 -27.02 -9.31
N GLY A 193 10.23 -27.36 -9.06
CA GLY A 193 9.72 -27.68 -7.73
C GLY A 193 9.37 -26.47 -6.86
N GLY A 194 9.70 -25.27 -7.31
CA GLY A 194 9.42 -24.02 -6.60
C GLY A 194 7.99 -23.53 -6.81
N GLY A 195 7.54 -22.64 -5.90
CA GLY A 195 6.28 -21.93 -6.02
C GLY A 195 6.46 -20.51 -6.58
N PRO A 196 5.37 -19.74 -6.65
CA PRO A 196 5.43 -18.33 -7.03
C PRO A 196 6.30 -17.50 -6.07
N VAL A 197 7.05 -16.54 -6.62
CA VAL A 197 7.89 -15.58 -5.90
C VAL A 197 7.39 -14.17 -6.19
N ARG A 198 7.16 -13.40 -5.14
CA ARG A 198 6.59 -12.05 -5.23
C ARG A 198 7.32 -11.08 -4.30
N SER A 199 7.22 -9.79 -4.59
CA SER A 199 7.65 -8.73 -3.68
C SER A 199 6.59 -8.50 -2.63
N TYR A 200 6.99 -8.63 -1.36
CA TYR A 200 6.15 -8.45 -0.18
C TYR A 200 6.69 -7.37 0.74
N ILE A 201 5.81 -6.84 1.58
CA ILE A 201 6.17 -5.97 2.71
C ILE A 201 5.25 -6.29 3.89
N GLY A 202 5.80 -6.33 5.09
CA GLY A 202 5.02 -6.44 6.32
C GLY A 202 4.30 -5.12 6.66
N PRO A 203 3.15 -5.15 7.35
CA PRO A 203 2.39 -3.94 7.65
C PRO A 203 3.13 -2.94 8.55
N VAL A 204 3.91 -3.40 9.52
CA VAL A 204 4.73 -2.55 10.40
C VAL A 204 5.87 -1.89 9.61
N THR A 205 6.55 -2.66 8.77
CA THR A 205 7.59 -2.15 7.86
C THR A 205 6.98 -1.13 6.87
N LEU A 206 5.78 -1.39 6.35
CA LEU A 206 5.08 -0.43 5.49
C LEU A 206 4.79 0.89 6.23
N ALA A 207 4.34 0.85 7.48
CA ALA A 207 4.12 2.04 8.29
C ALA A 207 5.41 2.87 8.44
N ALA A 208 6.54 2.21 8.74
CA ALA A 208 7.84 2.87 8.84
C ALA A 208 8.30 3.49 7.50
N VAL A 209 8.11 2.79 6.38
CA VAL A 209 8.37 3.31 5.03
C VAL A 209 7.54 4.55 4.74
N LEU A 210 6.23 4.49 4.97
CA LEU A 210 5.32 5.62 4.74
C LEU A 210 5.72 6.84 5.58
N ALA A 211 6.08 6.63 6.85
CA ALA A 211 6.56 7.71 7.71
C ALA A 211 7.86 8.34 7.22
N THR A 212 8.80 7.53 6.75
CA THR A 212 10.05 8.01 6.14
C THR A 212 9.75 8.88 4.91
N LEU A 213 8.89 8.41 4.02
CA LEU A 213 8.51 9.16 2.82
C LEU A 213 7.75 10.45 3.15
N CYS A 214 6.85 10.42 4.14
CA CYS A 214 6.15 11.61 4.60
C CYS A 214 7.13 12.67 5.17
N ARG A 215 8.15 12.25 5.93
CA ARG A 215 9.15 13.12 6.55
C ARG A 215 10.31 13.50 5.63
N HIS A 216 10.39 12.93 4.42
CA HIS A 216 11.51 13.20 3.50
C HIS A 216 11.65 14.70 3.22
N PRO A 217 12.82 15.32 3.37
CA PRO A 217 12.98 16.78 3.31
C PRO A 217 12.84 17.35 1.89
N GLY A 218 13.18 16.57 0.86
CA GLY A 218 13.12 16.97 -0.55
C GLY A 218 11.88 16.43 -1.27
N PRO A 219 11.71 16.75 -2.56
CA PRO A 219 10.69 16.15 -3.38
C PRO A 219 10.92 14.65 -3.53
N LEU A 220 9.83 13.90 -3.62
CA LEU A 220 9.91 12.46 -3.87
C LEU A 220 9.90 12.16 -5.38
N PRO A 221 10.42 10.98 -5.79
CA PRO A 221 10.21 10.48 -7.15
C PRO A 221 8.73 10.41 -7.48
N GLY A 222 8.37 10.61 -8.74
CA GLY A 222 6.97 10.58 -9.20
C GLY A 222 6.30 9.22 -9.01
N ALA A 223 7.09 8.14 -8.91
CA ALA A 223 6.65 6.81 -8.51
C ALA A 223 7.76 6.09 -7.74
N LEU A 224 7.39 5.18 -6.84
CA LEU A 224 8.29 4.29 -6.11
C LEU A 224 7.70 2.88 -6.03
N ASN A 225 8.54 1.89 -6.23
CA ASN A 225 8.25 0.51 -5.91
C ASN A 225 8.28 0.33 -4.39
N ILE A 226 7.23 -0.27 -3.84
CA ILE A 226 7.08 -0.43 -2.38
C ILE A 226 7.00 -1.91 -2.05
N ALA A 227 8.11 -2.44 -1.57
CA ALA A 227 8.24 -3.77 -0.98
C ALA A 227 9.50 -3.81 -0.10
N SER A 228 9.66 -4.85 0.70
CA SER A 228 10.92 -5.17 1.34
C SER A 228 11.97 -5.55 0.28
N PRO A 229 13.28 -5.37 0.55
CA PRO A 229 14.33 -5.50 -0.46
C PRO A 229 14.35 -6.85 -1.20
N GLU A 230 14.18 -7.94 -0.45
CA GLU A 230 14.25 -9.28 -1.03
C GLU A 230 12.84 -9.84 -1.32
N PRO A 231 12.63 -10.46 -2.49
CA PRO A 231 11.37 -11.11 -2.81
C PRO A 231 11.16 -12.38 -1.98
N VAL A 232 9.89 -12.75 -1.77
CA VAL A 232 9.50 -13.86 -0.91
C VAL A 232 8.82 -14.96 -1.73
N ALA A 233 9.21 -16.22 -1.51
CA ALA A 233 8.50 -17.38 -2.04
C ALA A 233 7.16 -17.55 -1.28
N MET A 234 6.06 -17.70 -2.01
CA MET A 234 4.73 -17.85 -1.40
C MET A 234 4.63 -19.12 -0.54
N MET A 235 5.36 -20.20 -0.89
CA MET A 235 5.45 -21.38 -0.05
C MET A 235 6.10 -21.08 1.32
N ALA A 236 7.19 -20.28 1.34
CA ALA A 236 7.83 -19.88 2.59
C ALA A 236 6.89 -19.02 3.46
N LEU A 237 6.11 -18.14 2.84
CA LEU A 237 5.15 -17.30 3.56
C LEU A 237 3.99 -18.12 4.15
N ALA A 238 3.44 -19.08 3.39
CA ALA A 238 2.41 -20.00 3.88
C ALA A 238 2.92 -20.88 5.01
N GLY A 239 4.14 -21.44 4.86
CA GLY A 239 4.79 -22.24 5.91
C GLY A 239 5.04 -21.43 7.18
N ALA A 240 5.53 -20.19 7.08
CA ALA A 240 5.69 -19.30 8.22
C ALA A 240 4.35 -18.98 8.91
N ALA A 241 3.25 -18.95 8.16
CA ALA A 241 1.91 -18.81 8.71
C ALA A 241 1.37 -20.10 9.35
N GLY A 242 2.11 -21.22 9.27
CA GLY A 242 1.70 -22.50 9.81
C GLY A 242 0.63 -23.22 8.99
N ALA A 243 0.42 -22.81 7.74
CA ALA A 243 -0.55 -23.46 6.86
C ALA A 243 0.09 -24.70 6.19
N PRO A 244 -0.53 -25.87 6.25
CA PRO A 244 -0.16 -26.99 5.38
C PRO A 244 -0.27 -26.58 3.90
N ILE A 245 0.67 -27.05 3.08
CA ILE A 245 0.72 -26.66 1.67
C ILE A 245 0.41 -27.90 0.82
N GLU A 246 -0.60 -27.78 -0.02
CA GLU A 246 -0.84 -28.68 -1.14
C GLU A 246 -0.34 -28.00 -2.42
N THR A 247 0.31 -28.74 -3.29
CA THR A 247 0.79 -28.21 -4.56
C THR A 247 -0.02 -28.75 -5.72
N ARG A 248 -0.19 -27.92 -6.74
CA ARG A 248 -0.70 -28.35 -8.04
C ARG A 248 0.24 -27.85 -9.15
N PRO A 249 0.32 -28.54 -10.31
CA PRO A 249 1.10 -28.02 -11.42
C PRO A 249 0.68 -26.60 -11.80
N ALA A 250 1.67 -25.72 -11.98
CA ALA A 250 1.41 -24.36 -12.42
C ALA A 250 0.78 -24.36 -13.82
N PRO A 251 -0.27 -23.55 -14.08
CA PRO A 251 -0.78 -23.33 -15.43
C PRO A 251 0.34 -22.84 -16.37
N GLN A 252 0.23 -23.15 -17.66
CA GLN A 252 1.26 -22.79 -18.65
C GLN A 252 1.51 -21.28 -18.74
N GLU A 253 0.46 -20.48 -18.56
CA GLU A 253 0.49 -19.02 -18.58
C GLU A 253 0.90 -18.41 -17.24
N ALA A 254 1.15 -19.21 -16.20
CA ALA A 254 1.54 -18.71 -14.89
C ALA A 254 2.99 -18.21 -14.90
N HIS A 255 3.21 -17.10 -14.22
CA HIS A 255 4.54 -16.51 -14.06
C HIS A 255 5.08 -16.81 -12.66
N GLN A 256 6.20 -17.54 -12.58
CA GLN A 256 6.82 -17.90 -11.32
C GLN A 256 7.31 -16.66 -10.55
N ARG A 257 7.99 -15.74 -11.23
CA ARG A 257 8.57 -14.54 -10.62
C ARG A 257 7.93 -13.28 -11.18
N ILE A 258 7.27 -12.52 -10.29
CA ILE A 258 6.81 -11.14 -10.56
C ILE A 258 7.28 -10.32 -9.36
N THR A 259 8.39 -9.60 -9.54
CA THR A 259 9.09 -8.91 -8.45
C THR A 259 9.44 -7.48 -8.82
N LEU A 260 9.68 -6.67 -7.81
CA LEU A 260 10.03 -5.25 -7.92
C LEU A 260 11.50 -5.06 -7.59
N ASP A 261 12.17 -4.20 -8.34
CA ASP A 261 13.42 -3.61 -7.90
C ASP A 261 13.09 -2.47 -6.92
N CYS A 262 13.49 -2.64 -5.68
CA CYS A 262 13.29 -1.67 -4.61
C CYS A 262 14.56 -0.89 -4.24
N GLY A 263 15.58 -0.88 -5.09
CA GLY A 263 16.84 -0.17 -4.85
C GLY A 263 16.67 1.32 -4.59
N ARG A 264 15.72 1.96 -5.31
CA ARG A 264 15.40 3.38 -5.10
C ARG A 264 14.78 3.62 -3.72
N LEU A 265 13.87 2.76 -3.28
CA LEU A 265 13.30 2.85 -1.93
C LEU A 265 14.35 2.58 -0.85
N ALA A 266 15.26 1.62 -1.05
CA ALA A 266 16.36 1.34 -0.13
C ALA A 266 17.34 2.51 0.02
N GLY A 267 17.45 3.37 -0.99
CA GLY A 267 18.19 4.64 -0.92
C GLY A 267 17.49 5.72 -0.07
N LEU A 268 16.18 5.61 0.16
CA LEU A 268 15.38 6.57 0.94
C LEU A 268 15.07 6.06 2.35
N HIS A 269 14.88 4.75 2.52
CA HIS A 269 14.47 4.11 3.77
C HIS A 269 15.47 3.02 4.16
N ARG A 270 15.86 3.01 5.43
CA ARG A 270 16.73 1.96 5.98
C ARG A 270 15.88 0.82 6.52
N PHE A 271 15.89 -0.30 5.83
CA PHE A 271 15.25 -1.52 6.29
C PHE A 271 16.02 -2.16 7.45
N ALA A 272 15.29 -2.77 8.37
CA ALA A 272 15.88 -3.59 9.42
C ALA A 272 16.30 -4.98 8.86
N PRO A 273 17.33 -5.61 9.43
CA PRO A 273 17.63 -7.01 9.13
C PRO A 273 16.38 -7.87 9.42
N GLY A 274 15.97 -8.65 8.43
CA GLY A 274 14.78 -9.51 8.58
C GLY A 274 13.48 -8.94 8.03
N ASP A 275 13.38 -7.66 7.65
CA ASP A 275 12.16 -7.09 7.04
C ASP A 275 11.69 -7.82 5.78
N SER A 276 12.57 -8.58 5.12
CA SER A 276 12.24 -9.45 3.99
C SER A 276 11.93 -10.90 4.39
N ALA A 277 12.07 -11.26 5.68
CA ALA A 277 11.85 -12.63 6.11
C ALA A 277 10.34 -12.96 6.19
N ALA A 278 9.93 -14.09 5.64
CA ALA A 278 8.54 -14.55 5.67
C ALA A 278 7.99 -14.65 7.10
N ALA A 279 8.80 -15.16 8.04
CA ALA A 279 8.40 -15.27 9.44
C ALA A 279 8.14 -13.91 10.10
N GLU A 280 8.97 -12.90 9.80
CA GLU A 280 8.78 -11.54 10.32
C GLU A 280 7.53 -10.90 9.72
N MET A 281 7.29 -11.04 8.42
CA MET A 281 6.08 -10.53 7.78
C MET A 281 4.80 -11.13 8.39
N VAL A 282 4.82 -12.44 8.67
CA VAL A 282 3.70 -13.11 9.34
C VAL A 282 3.54 -12.64 10.78
N ARG A 283 4.63 -12.45 11.52
CA ARG A 283 4.58 -11.88 12.87
C ARG A 283 3.95 -10.50 12.87
N GLN A 284 4.36 -9.62 11.95
CA GLN A 284 3.80 -8.28 11.79
C GLN A 284 2.31 -8.33 11.44
N TRP A 285 1.92 -9.20 10.51
CA TRP A 285 0.51 -9.40 10.15
C TRP A 285 -0.34 -9.78 11.36
N ARG A 286 0.10 -10.80 12.12
CA ARG A 286 -0.64 -11.26 13.31
C ARG A 286 -0.80 -10.17 14.35
N ALA A 287 0.26 -9.40 14.61
CA ALA A 287 0.20 -8.28 15.54
C ALA A 287 -0.82 -7.19 15.13
N THR A 288 -1.13 -7.06 13.82
CA THR A 288 -2.13 -6.11 13.32
C THR A 288 -3.54 -6.71 13.22
N ALA A 289 -3.68 -8.02 13.28
CA ALA A 289 -4.98 -8.70 13.24
C ALA A 289 -5.64 -8.76 14.62
N ASP A 290 -4.85 -8.88 15.68
CA ASP A 290 -5.32 -8.97 17.08
C ASP A 290 -5.78 -7.60 17.65
N GLY A 291 -5.48 -6.50 16.96
CA GLY A 291 -5.86 -5.12 17.33
C GLY A 291 -7.02 -4.51 16.53
N ALA A 292 -7.71 -5.29 15.68
CA ALA A 292 -8.75 -4.80 14.77
C ALA A 292 -10.15 -5.23 15.18
#